data_a8ab86b1b0013c2206c570d7a8cdec8c
#
_entry.id   a8ab86b1b0013c2206c570d7a8cdec8c
#
_cell.length_a   1.000
_cell.length_b   1.000
_cell.length_c   1.000
_cell.angle_alpha   90.00
_cell.angle_beta   90.00
_cell.angle_gamma   90.00
#
_symmetry.space_group_name_H-M   'P 1'
#
loop_
_entity.id
_entity.type
_entity.pdbx_description
1 polymer ?
#
loop_
_entity_poly.entity_id
_entity_poly.type
_entity_poly.pdbx_seq_one_letter_code
_entity_poly.pdbx_strand_id
1 'polypeptide(L)'
;INPMDNHGKRHSDENVFDFNVHLKDATIINLLANTSMSFIGKNFLYGHIDSYNNIFQIEASVPQMIYNGREYSDVGLFCRSDSNNTSMRFHASKKLQEGKLEIESTVGTKGYNLENSIAWNSTAEHKNSGEISQTITFPSSSGGRIESVIHPSSFIFDDATWNISKSNITYEKGKLYVSGLKFNHGENELAMDGVVSKFNDDSLQVGLRNIRIQKILDLVSFDDVQFDGEATGHINISSALGTPRVNASVNVDDFIFNHAHMGFLNLSSHWNNKSQKIDITALIRDNAYSTTINGYLSPSEDYIDLNFGANGTNALFLNDFFPDAMQLS
;
A
#
# COMPACT_ATOMS: atom_id res chain seq x y z
N ILE A 1 -8.93 21.30 -3.74
CA ILE A 1 -9.61 22.26 -2.82
C ILE A 1 -8.75 22.25 -1.57
N ASN A 2 -8.17 23.38 -1.23
CA ASN A 2 -7.42 23.54 0.03
C ASN A 2 -8.46 23.74 1.15
N PRO A 3 -8.57 22.83 2.14
CA PRO A 3 -9.56 22.98 3.20
C PRO A 3 -9.29 24.17 4.13
N MET A 4 -8.13 24.83 3.98
CA MET A 4 -7.72 26.00 4.76
C MET A 4 -7.88 27.32 3.99
N ASP A 5 -8.32 27.30 2.73
CA ASP A 5 -8.54 28.50 1.95
C ASP A 5 -9.90 29.14 2.26
N ASN A 6 -9.89 30.13 3.13
CA ASN A 6 -11.03 30.99 3.43
C ASN A 6 -11.20 32.07 2.32
N HIS A 7 -11.36 31.66 1.06
CA HIS A 7 -11.59 32.59 -0.03
C HIS A 7 -13.06 32.94 -0.18
N GLY A 8 -13.36 34.14 0.29
CA GLY A 8 -14.53 34.92 -0.07
C GLY A 8 -15.77 34.57 0.73
N LYS A 9 -16.29 35.56 1.44
CA LYS A 9 -17.67 35.58 1.91
C LYS A 9 -18.60 35.39 0.66
N ARG A 10 -18.89 34.13 0.33
CA ARG A 10 -20.10 33.85 -0.45
C ARG A 10 -21.24 34.15 0.50
N HIS A 11 -22.11 35.11 0.15
CA HIS A 11 -23.45 35.17 0.72
C HIS A 11 -24.13 33.84 0.34
N SER A 12 -24.02 32.84 1.18
CA SER A 12 -24.88 31.67 1.15
C SER A 12 -26.13 32.06 1.93
N ASP A 13 -27.29 31.79 1.37
CA ASP A 13 -28.53 31.84 2.14
C ASP A 13 -28.33 31.02 3.42
N GLU A 14 -28.81 31.55 4.56
CA GLU A 14 -28.72 30.89 5.87
C GLU A 14 -29.57 29.63 5.83
N ASN A 15 -28.95 28.49 5.56
CA ASN A 15 -29.64 27.21 5.45
C ASN A 15 -29.09 26.23 6.47
N VAL A 16 -29.99 25.62 7.22
CA VAL A 16 -29.70 24.42 8.02
C VAL A 16 -30.36 23.25 7.34
N PHE A 17 -29.59 22.23 7.06
CA PHE A 17 -30.03 21.06 6.34
C PHE A 17 -29.57 19.78 7.03
N ASP A 18 -30.52 18.92 7.38
CA ASP A 18 -30.30 17.57 7.91
C ASP A 18 -30.75 16.54 6.91
N PHE A 19 -29.95 15.50 6.71
CA PHE A 19 -30.36 14.36 5.91
C PHE A 19 -29.98 13.04 6.60
N ASN A 20 -30.82 12.04 6.38
CA ASN A 20 -30.57 10.69 6.82
C ASN A 20 -30.88 9.74 5.66
N VAL A 21 -29.88 8.99 5.25
CA VAL A 21 -29.95 8.10 4.09
C VAL A 21 -29.65 6.67 4.53
N HIS A 22 -30.58 5.77 4.20
CA HIS A 22 -30.33 4.35 4.30
C HIS A 22 -29.79 3.82 2.97
N LEU A 23 -28.51 3.43 2.98
CA LEU A 23 -27.87 2.83 1.81
C LEU A 23 -28.35 1.39 1.67
N LYS A 24 -29.09 1.07 0.63
CA LYS A 24 -29.55 -0.30 0.35
C LYS A 24 -28.46 -1.15 -0.29
N ASP A 25 -27.62 -0.52 -1.10
CA ASP A 25 -26.52 -1.14 -1.81
C ASP A 25 -25.41 -0.11 -2.10
N ALA A 26 -24.29 -0.58 -2.62
CA ALA A 26 -23.13 0.24 -2.93
C ALA A 26 -23.04 0.65 -4.41
N THR A 27 -24.09 0.42 -5.23
CA THR A 27 -24.04 0.60 -6.70
C THR A 27 -23.59 1.99 -7.11
N ILE A 28 -24.12 3.03 -6.49
CA ILE A 28 -23.74 4.41 -6.83
C ILE A 28 -22.28 4.69 -6.44
N ILE A 29 -21.85 4.20 -5.28
CA ILE A 29 -20.48 4.37 -4.79
C ILE A 29 -19.51 3.65 -5.71
N ASN A 30 -19.83 2.41 -6.09
CA ASN A 30 -19.03 1.62 -7.01
C ASN A 30 -18.86 2.29 -8.37
N LEU A 31 -19.92 2.89 -8.89
CA LEU A 31 -19.89 3.61 -10.16
C LEU A 31 -19.02 4.87 -10.09
N LEU A 32 -19.14 5.65 -9.00
CA LEU A 32 -18.42 6.92 -8.85
C LEU A 32 -16.94 6.73 -8.49
N ALA A 33 -16.63 5.73 -7.68
CA ALA A 33 -15.29 5.47 -7.16
C ALA A 33 -14.54 4.37 -7.94
N ASN A 34 -15.17 3.74 -8.93
CA ASN A 34 -14.63 2.59 -9.68
C ASN A 34 -14.13 1.47 -8.74
N THR A 35 -14.98 1.07 -7.81
CA THR A 35 -14.68 0.06 -6.79
C THR A 35 -15.62 -1.12 -6.88
N SER A 36 -15.25 -2.24 -6.22
CA SER A 36 -16.13 -3.40 -6.01
C SER A 36 -16.47 -3.49 -4.52
N MET A 37 -17.63 -2.93 -4.15
CA MET A 37 -18.08 -2.82 -2.79
C MET A 37 -19.51 -3.34 -2.64
N SER A 38 -19.81 -4.02 -1.55
CA SER A 38 -21.18 -4.37 -1.15
C SER A 38 -21.39 -4.16 0.34
N PHE A 39 -22.60 -3.74 0.72
CA PHE A 39 -22.99 -3.49 2.10
C PHE A 39 -23.98 -4.54 2.57
N ILE A 40 -23.82 -5.02 3.80
CA ILE A 40 -24.68 -6.00 4.44
C ILE A 40 -25.17 -5.43 5.78
N GLY A 41 -26.47 -5.55 6.04
CA GLY A 41 -27.09 -5.05 7.26
C GLY A 41 -27.72 -3.66 7.10
N LYS A 42 -28.04 -3.04 8.24
CA LYS A 42 -28.65 -1.71 8.26
C LYS A 42 -27.55 -0.65 8.24
N ASN A 43 -27.35 -0.07 7.08
CA ASN A 43 -26.38 0.99 6.87
C ASN A 43 -27.07 2.34 7.00
N PHE A 44 -26.39 3.32 7.57
CA PHE A 44 -26.89 4.69 7.58
C PHE A 44 -25.81 5.69 7.22
N LEU A 45 -26.26 6.79 6.66
CA LEU A 45 -25.48 7.99 6.40
C LEU A 45 -26.31 9.17 6.91
N TYR A 46 -25.82 9.84 7.93
CA TYR A 46 -26.38 11.08 8.46
C TYR A 46 -25.50 12.25 8.03
N GLY A 47 -26.12 13.38 7.69
CA GLY A 47 -25.43 14.63 7.46
C GLY A 47 -26.17 15.81 8.05
N HIS A 48 -25.41 16.76 8.60
CA HIS A 48 -25.87 18.05 9.11
C HIS A 48 -25.02 19.16 8.51
N ILE A 49 -25.67 20.13 7.90
CA ILE A 49 -25.04 21.31 7.30
C ILE A 49 -25.73 22.55 7.88
N ASP A 50 -24.97 23.40 8.54
CA ASP A 50 -25.40 24.70 9.02
C ASP A 50 -24.48 25.77 8.41
N SER A 51 -24.96 26.40 7.36
CA SER A 51 -24.16 27.40 6.63
C SER A 51 -23.99 28.71 7.42
N TYR A 52 -24.88 29.01 8.37
CA TYR A 52 -24.76 30.17 9.23
C TYR A 52 -23.59 30.05 10.21
N ASN A 53 -23.47 28.90 10.86
CA ASN A 53 -22.41 28.62 11.82
C ASN A 53 -21.17 27.97 11.16
N ASN A 54 -21.16 27.77 9.83
CA ASN A 54 -20.14 27.05 9.08
C ASN A 54 -19.89 25.62 9.64
N ILE A 55 -20.95 24.94 10.04
CA ILE A 55 -20.87 23.57 10.57
C ILE A 55 -21.21 22.61 9.42
N PHE A 56 -20.35 21.59 9.28
CA PHE A 56 -20.57 20.44 8.42
C PHE A 56 -20.29 19.18 9.25
N GLN A 57 -21.24 18.25 9.25
CA GLN A 57 -21.07 16.96 9.93
C GLN A 57 -21.56 15.84 9.02
N ILE A 58 -20.79 14.78 8.95
CA ILE A 58 -21.18 13.51 8.33
C ILE A 58 -20.89 12.39 9.31
N GLU A 59 -21.83 11.47 9.43
CA GLU A 59 -21.69 10.23 10.18
C GLU A 59 -22.22 9.07 9.32
N ALA A 60 -21.40 8.03 9.16
CA ALA A 60 -21.79 6.83 8.45
C ALA A 60 -21.43 5.59 9.26
N SER A 61 -22.28 4.58 9.19
CA SER A 61 -22.04 3.28 9.79
C SER A 61 -22.50 2.16 8.86
N VAL A 62 -21.61 1.21 8.67
CA VAL A 62 -21.83 0.01 7.86
C VAL A 62 -21.44 -1.21 8.71
N PRO A 63 -22.40 -1.99 9.22
CA PRO A 63 -22.11 -3.11 10.10
C PRO A 63 -21.21 -4.15 9.45
N GLN A 64 -21.40 -4.40 8.14
CA GLN A 64 -20.59 -5.33 7.37
C GLN A 64 -20.47 -4.88 5.93
N MET A 65 -19.26 -4.91 5.39
CA MET A 65 -18.91 -4.50 4.05
C MET A 65 -17.97 -5.53 3.40
N ILE A 66 -18.21 -5.84 2.14
CA ILE A 66 -17.22 -6.54 1.32
C ILE A 66 -16.61 -5.50 0.36
N TYR A 67 -15.29 -5.39 0.36
CA TYR A 67 -14.55 -4.51 -0.51
C TYR A 67 -13.43 -5.29 -1.21
N ASN A 68 -13.46 -5.33 -2.54
CA ASN A 68 -12.53 -6.12 -3.37
C ASN A 68 -12.40 -7.58 -2.88
N GLY A 69 -13.54 -8.23 -2.59
CA GLY A 69 -13.59 -9.62 -2.12
C GLY A 69 -13.22 -9.84 -0.65
N ARG A 70 -12.85 -8.80 0.10
CA ARG A 70 -12.47 -8.87 1.52
C ARG A 70 -13.59 -8.37 2.41
N GLU A 71 -13.81 -9.09 3.51
CA GLU A 71 -14.84 -8.78 4.49
C GLU A 71 -14.33 -7.83 5.57
N TYR A 72 -15.07 -6.75 5.79
CA TYR A 72 -14.89 -5.79 6.86
C TYR A 72 -16.15 -5.69 7.69
N SER A 73 -16.01 -5.48 8.97
CA SER A 73 -17.11 -5.25 9.91
C SER A 73 -16.89 -3.99 10.70
N ASP A 74 -17.95 -3.48 11.31
CA ASP A 74 -17.91 -2.33 12.19
C ASP A 74 -17.24 -1.11 11.52
N VAL A 75 -17.63 -0.85 10.26
CA VAL A 75 -17.08 0.27 9.50
C VAL A 75 -17.83 1.53 9.86
N GLY A 76 -17.09 2.53 10.36
CA GLY A 76 -17.65 3.81 10.75
C GLY A 76 -16.83 4.99 10.26
N LEU A 77 -17.51 6.06 9.91
CA LEU A 77 -16.94 7.35 9.56
C LEU A 77 -17.66 8.44 10.34
N PHE A 78 -16.91 9.26 11.01
CA PHE A 78 -17.39 10.51 11.60
C PHE A 78 -16.51 11.65 11.07
N CYS A 79 -17.13 12.68 10.52
CA CYS A 79 -16.46 13.89 10.05
C CYS A 79 -17.24 15.09 10.55
N ARG A 80 -16.54 16.03 11.17
CA ARG A 80 -17.09 17.32 11.58
C ARG A 80 -16.12 18.44 11.24
N SER A 81 -16.64 19.50 10.65
CA SER A 81 -15.90 20.73 10.39
C SER A 81 -16.73 21.92 10.88
N ASP A 82 -16.09 22.86 11.52
CA ASP A 82 -16.61 24.20 11.84
C ASP A 82 -15.65 25.27 11.31
N SER A 83 -15.89 26.54 11.66
CA SER A 83 -15.08 27.67 11.17
C SER A 83 -13.58 27.57 11.51
N ASN A 84 -13.23 26.81 12.55
CA ASN A 84 -11.86 26.80 13.10
C ASN A 84 -11.21 25.41 13.07
N ASN A 85 -12.03 24.35 13.14
CA ASN A 85 -11.55 23.00 13.32
C ASN A 85 -12.22 22.04 12.34
N THR A 86 -11.45 21.08 11.86
CA THR A 86 -11.96 19.89 11.16
C THR A 86 -11.47 18.66 11.89
N SER A 87 -12.35 17.72 12.12
CA SER A 87 -12.00 16.41 12.68
C SER A 87 -12.68 15.31 11.88
N MET A 88 -11.95 14.24 11.64
CA MET A 88 -12.47 13.02 11.02
C MET A 88 -11.94 11.82 11.80
N ARG A 89 -12.81 10.85 12.03
CA ARG A 89 -12.44 9.53 12.53
C ARG A 89 -13.05 8.47 11.63
N PHE A 90 -12.23 7.55 11.22
CA PHE A 90 -12.62 6.34 10.51
C PHE A 90 -12.22 5.14 11.35
N HIS A 91 -13.06 4.11 11.42
CA HIS A 91 -12.71 2.82 11.99
C HIS A 91 -13.27 1.69 11.15
N ALA A 92 -12.58 0.55 11.18
CA ALA A 92 -13.03 -0.68 10.55
C ALA A 92 -12.35 -1.89 11.20
N SER A 93 -13.02 -3.04 11.18
CA SER A 93 -12.42 -4.32 11.56
C SER A 93 -12.36 -5.22 10.33
N LYS A 94 -11.21 -5.81 10.04
CA LYS A 94 -11.00 -6.82 8.98
C LYS A 94 -10.89 -8.19 9.64
N LYS A 95 -11.71 -9.14 9.19
CA LYS A 95 -11.59 -10.54 9.60
C LYS A 95 -10.31 -11.13 9.00
N LEU A 96 -9.52 -11.81 9.81
CA LEU A 96 -8.35 -12.60 9.43
C LEU A 96 -8.70 -14.09 9.48
N GLN A 97 -7.81 -14.97 9.03
CA GLN A 97 -7.96 -16.41 9.21
C GLN A 97 -8.06 -16.75 10.71
N GLU A 98 -7.21 -16.13 11.52
CA GLU A 98 -7.24 -16.20 12.97
C GLU A 98 -7.34 -14.78 13.55
N GLY A 99 -8.48 -14.50 14.24
CA GLY A 99 -8.71 -13.21 14.88
C GLY A 99 -9.21 -12.11 13.93
N LYS A 100 -8.94 -10.87 14.30
CA LYS A 100 -9.33 -9.68 13.53
C LYS A 100 -8.23 -8.62 13.56
N LEU A 101 -8.21 -7.77 12.56
CA LEU A 101 -7.41 -6.55 12.50
C LEU A 101 -8.35 -5.36 12.65
N GLU A 102 -8.18 -4.59 13.71
CA GLU A 102 -8.85 -3.31 13.93
C GLU A 102 -8.00 -2.18 13.37
N ILE A 103 -8.63 -1.26 12.64
CA ILE A 103 -7.99 -0.11 12.02
C ILE A 103 -8.74 1.13 12.46
N GLU A 104 -8.03 2.13 12.91
CA GLU A 104 -8.56 3.46 13.22
C GLU A 104 -7.71 4.52 12.52
N SER A 105 -8.36 5.49 11.88
CA SER A 105 -7.68 6.67 11.34
C SER A 105 -8.34 7.92 11.86
N THR A 106 -7.53 8.86 12.34
CA THR A 106 -7.98 10.17 12.79
C THR A 106 -7.32 11.27 11.98
N VAL A 107 -8.08 12.31 11.68
CA VAL A 107 -7.59 13.55 11.07
C VAL A 107 -8.12 14.71 11.87
N GLY A 108 -7.27 15.67 12.20
CA GLY A 108 -7.66 16.89 12.91
C GLY A 108 -6.89 18.09 12.40
N THR A 109 -7.46 19.28 12.52
CA THR A 109 -6.75 20.51 12.21
C THR A 109 -5.95 21.00 13.41
N LYS A 110 -4.74 21.49 13.15
CA LYS A 110 -3.90 22.16 14.14
C LYS A 110 -3.25 23.38 13.51
N GLY A 111 -3.86 24.54 13.73
CA GLY A 111 -3.48 25.75 12.98
C GLY A 111 -3.74 25.59 11.49
N TYR A 112 -2.69 25.74 10.66
CA TYR A 112 -2.77 25.58 9.21
C TYR A 112 -2.44 24.16 8.72
N ASN A 113 -2.27 23.22 9.63
CA ASN A 113 -1.90 21.85 9.32
C ASN A 113 -3.06 20.90 9.60
N LEU A 114 -3.04 19.75 8.91
CA LEU A 114 -3.79 18.57 9.31
C LEU A 114 -2.86 17.60 10.02
N GLU A 115 -3.21 17.23 11.23
CA GLU A 115 -2.60 16.10 11.94
C GLU A 115 -3.41 14.85 11.60
N ASN A 116 -2.72 13.83 11.14
CA ASN A 116 -3.34 12.53 10.80
C ASN A 116 -2.62 11.42 11.57
N SER A 117 -3.38 10.46 12.10
CA SER A 117 -2.82 9.19 12.55
C SER A 117 -3.60 8.02 12.00
N ILE A 118 -2.89 6.90 11.80
CA ILE A 118 -3.44 5.60 11.47
C ILE A 118 -2.93 4.61 12.50
N ALA A 119 -3.84 4.04 13.28
CA ALA A 119 -3.56 3.02 14.27
C ALA A 119 -4.17 1.69 13.84
N TRP A 120 -3.50 0.59 14.17
CA TRP A 120 -4.03 -0.76 13.95
C TRP A 120 -3.66 -1.69 15.09
N ASN A 121 -4.50 -2.70 15.32
CA ASN A 121 -4.26 -3.73 16.30
C ASN A 121 -4.86 -5.07 15.85
N SER A 122 -4.02 -6.11 15.82
CA SER A 122 -4.45 -7.47 15.48
C SER A 122 -4.65 -8.30 16.74
N THR A 123 -5.71 -9.10 16.75
CA THR A 123 -5.97 -10.11 17.79
C THR A 123 -5.55 -11.52 17.34
N ALA A 124 -4.86 -11.65 16.18
CA ALA A 124 -4.31 -12.91 15.72
C ALA A 124 -3.15 -13.40 16.63
N GLU A 125 -2.72 -14.64 16.45
CA GLU A 125 -1.61 -15.24 17.20
C GLU A 125 -0.33 -14.40 17.04
N HIS A 126 -0.02 -14.00 15.80
CA HIS A 126 1.09 -13.08 15.52
C HIS A 126 0.66 -11.62 15.68
N LYS A 127 1.37 -10.91 16.52
CA LYS A 127 1.06 -9.52 16.86
C LYS A 127 1.38 -8.57 15.71
N ASN A 128 0.37 -7.83 15.30
CA ASN A 128 0.49 -6.72 14.37
C ASN A 128 -0.24 -5.54 14.98
N SER A 129 0.49 -4.55 15.46
CA SER A 129 -0.10 -3.36 16.07
C SER A 129 0.82 -2.16 15.95
N GLY A 130 0.25 -0.97 15.90
CA GLY A 130 1.04 0.25 15.85
C GLY A 130 0.21 1.48 15.57
N GLU A 131 0.91 2.60 15.53
CA GLU A 131 0.37 3.89 15.12
C GLU A 131 1.42 4.63 14.30
N ILE A 132 1.00 5.18 13.17
CA ILE A 132 1.81 6.07 12.33
C ILE A 132 1.10 7.41 12.30
N SER A 133 1.83 8.48 12.64
CA SER A 133 1.30 9.84 12.60
C SER A 133 2.06 10.70 11.60
N GLN A 134 1.34 11.66 11.02
CA GLN A 134 1.89 12.61 10.07
C GLN A 134 1.24 13.98 10.21
N THR A 135 2.00 15.01 9.86
CA THR A 135 1.52 16.38 9.70
C THR A 135 1.46 16.71 8.21
N ILE A 136 0.29 17.14 7.73
CA ILE A 136 0.07 17.54 6.35
C ILE A 136 -0.12 19.05 6.30
N THR A 137 0.66 19.73 5.45
CA THR A 137 0.64 21.18 5.27
C THR A 137 0.22 21.52 3.84
N PHE A 138 -0.65 22.51 3.70
CA PHE A 138 -1.10 23.06 2.43
C PHE A 138 -0.57 24.50 2.29
N PRO A 139 0.62 24.70 1.72
CA PRO A 139 1.18 26.04 1.62
C PRO A 139 0.33 26.94 0.71
N SER A 140 -0.15 28.08 1.23
CA SER A 140 -1.11 28.97 0.55
C SER A 140 -0.61 29.59 -0.76
N SER A 141 0.69 29.58 -1.02
CA SER A 141 1.31 30.17 -2.22
C SER A 141 1.72 29.13 -3.28
N SER A 142 1.44 27.86 -3.09
CA SER A 142 2.18 26.78 -3.75
C SER A 142 1.52 26.16 -5.00
N GLY A 143 0.39 26.69 -5.47
CA GLY A 143 -0.20 26.17 -6.71
C GLY A 143 -0.57 24.68 -6.67
N GLY A 144 -0.99 24.17 -5.50
CA GLY A 144 -1.42 22.77 -5.32
C GLY A 144 -0.33 21.83 -4.76
N ARG A 145 0.75 22.37 -4.20
CA ARG A 145 1.76 21.60 -3.45
C ARG A 145 1.18 21.17 -2.09
N ILE A 146 1.40 19.92 -1.73
CA ILE A 146 1.04 19.33 -0.44
C ILE A 146 2.32 18.76 0.17
N GLU A 147 2.59 19.10 1.41
CA GLU A 147 3.74 18.59 2.14
C GLU A 147 3.25 17.72 3.30
N SER A 148 3.85 16.55 3.48
CA SER A 148 3.59 15.66 4.59
C SER A 148 4.90 15.29 5.29
N VAL A 149 4.91 15.37 6.60
CA VAL A 149 5.99 14.91 7.46
C VAL A 149 5.48 13.70 8.24
N ILE A 150 6.03 12.52 7.95
CA ILE A 150 5.80 11.32 8.76
C ILE A 150 6.68 11.43 10.00
N HIS A 151 6.08 11.29 11.17
CA HIS A 151 6.79 11.36 12.44
C HIS A 151 7.45 10.03 12.78
N PRO A 152 8.62 10.03 13.47
CA PRO A 152 9.21 8.80 13.96
C PRO A 152 8.21 8.04 14.83
N SER A 153 8.08 6.75 14.57
CA SER A 153 7.17 5.86 15.30
C SER A 153 7.72 4.45 15.36
N SER A 154 7.15 3.64 16.24
CA SER A 154 7.45 2.22 16.34
C SER A 154 6.14 1.44 16.25
N PHE A 155 6.19 0.30 15.58
CA PHE A 155 5.06 -0.60 15.44
C PHE A 155 5.52 -2.06 15.54
N ILE A 156 4.60 -2.95 15.86
CA ILE A 156 4.85 -4.38 15.87
C ILE A 156 4.30 -4.95 14.56
N PHE A 157 5.13 -5.66 13.84
CA PHE A 157 4.76 -6.41 12.65
C PHE A 157 5.31 -7.82 12.75
N ASP A 158 4.43 -8.81 12.76
CA ASP A 158 4.76 -10.22 12.91
C ASP A 158 5.66 -10.46 14.15
N ASP A 159 5.18 -10.01 15.31
CA ASP A 159 5.85 -10.07 16.62
C ASP A 159 7.17 -9.26 16.74
N ALA A 160 7.67 -8.68 15.66
CA ALA A 160 8.89 -7.89 15.64
C ALA A 160 8.60 -6.38 15.73
N THR A 161 9.39 -5.66 16.55
CA THR A 161 9.29 -4.21 16.65
C THR A 161 10.05 -3.52 15.52
N TRP A 162 9.34 -2.83 14.67
CA TRP A 162 9.87 -2.01 13.58
C TRP A 162 9.81 -0.53 13.94
N ASN A 163 10.76 0.23 13.43
CA ASN A 163 10.81 1.67 13.60
C ASN A 163 10.69 2.37 12.26
N ILE A 164 9.97 3.49 12.23
CA ILE A 164 9.90 4.40 11.10
C ILE A 164 10.71 5.64 11.43
N SER A 165 11.61 6.03 10.53
CA SER A 165 12.35 7.28 10.63
C SER A 165 11.48 8.46 10.22
N LYS A 166 11.82 9.67 10.69
CA LYS A 166 11.21 10.89 10.17
C LYS A 166 11.41 10.97 8.66
N SER A 167 10.30 11.17 7.93
CA SER A 167 10.31 11.19 6.45
C SER A 167 9.48 12.34 5.93
N ASN A 168 9.84 12.84 4.75
CA ASN A 168 9.08 13.89 4.08
C ASN A 168 8.51 13.34 2.78
N ILE A 169 7.23 13.62 2.56
CA ILE A 169 6.54 13.30 1.32
C ILE A 169 5.95 14.60 0.77
N THR A 170 6.27 14.94 -0.46
CA THR A 170 5.74 16.14 -1.10
C THR A 170 5.02 15.75 -2.38
N TYR A 171 3.77 16.17 -2.53
CA TYR A 171 3.05 16.07 -3.77
C TYR A 171 3.02 17.42 -4.47
N GLU A 172 3.46 17.47 -5.71
CA GLU A 172 3.43 18.66 -6.55
C GLU A 172 3.31 18.29 -8.03
N LYS A 173 2.35 18.89 -8.74
CA LYS A 173 2.18 18.76 -10.20
C LYS A 173 2.18 17.32 -10.73
N GLY A 174 1.50 16.42 -10.01
CA GLY A 174 1.40 15.00 -10.39
C GLY A 174 2.62 14.16 -10.07
N LYS A 175 3.56 14.68 -9.29
CA LYS A 175 4.75 13.98 -8.78
C LYS A 175 4.66 13.84 -7.26
N LEU A 176 5.04 12.68 -6.76
CA LEU A 176 5.19 12.41 -5.34
C LEU A 176 6.68 12.25 -5.03
N TYR A 177 7.23 13.20 -4.31
CA TYR A 177 8.61 13.17 -3.83
C TYR A 177 8.64 12.47 -2.48
N VAL A 178 9.42 11.41 -2.37
CA VAL A 178 9.64 10.65 -1.13
C VAL A 178 11.07 10.90 -0.69
N SER A 179 11.26 11.33 0.54
CA SER A 179 12.58 11.59 1.09
C SER A 179 12.76 10.97 2.47
N GLY A 180 13.73 10.08 2.57
CA GLY A 180 14.17 9.46 3.81
C GLY A 180 13.16 8.48 4.43
N LEU A 181 12.26 7.89 3.67
CA LEU A 181 11.32 6.90 4.21
C LEU A 181 12.05 5.59 4.50
N LYS A 182 12.17 5.25 5.79
CA LYS A 182 12.88 4.07 6.26
C LYS A 182 12.09 3.33 7.32
N PHE A 183 12.07 2.02 7.17
CA PHE A 183 11.56 1.04 8.14
C PHE A 183 12.71 0.15 8.55
N ASN A 184 12.95 -0.01 9.84
CA ASN A 184 14.04 -0.85 10.31
C ASN A 184 13.67 -1.68 11.56
N HIS A 185 14.24 -2.89 11.62
CA HIS A 185 14.22 -3.80 12.77
C HIS A 185 15.58 -4.49 12.88
N GLY A 186 16.38 -4.15 13.90
CA GLY A 186 17.75 -4.65 14.01
C GLY A 186 18.57 -4.27 12.77
N GLU A 187 19.08 -5.28 12.07
CA GLU A 187 19.82 -5.10 10.81
C GLU A 187 18.93 -5.06 9.56
N ASN A 188 17.63 -5.36 9.70
CA ASN A 188 16.68 -5.36 8.60
C ASN A 188 16.28 -3.94 8.28
N GLU A 189 16.35 -3.55 7.01
CA GLU A 189 15.97 -2.19 6.55
C GLU A 189 15.26 -2.24 5.21
N LEU A 190 14.13 -1.54 5.12
CA LEU A 190 13.48 -1.14 3.88
C LEU A 190 13.56 0.38 3.78
N ALA A 191 14.23 0.88 2.75
CA ALA A 191 14.41 2.31 2.50
C ALA A 191 13.83 2.72 1.16
N MET A 192 13.19 3.90 1.10
CA MET A 192 12.63 4.45 -0.13
C MET A 192 13.00 5.93 -0.23
N ASP A 193 13.49 6.33 -1.40
CA ASP A 193 13.85 7.71 -1.71
C ASP A 193 13.66 8.00 -3.21
N GLY A 194 13.27 9.23 -3.58
CA GLY A 194 13.13 9.60 -4.98
C GLY A 194 11.75 10.13 -5.36
N VAL A 195 11.34 9.88 -6.61
CA VAL A 195 10.13 10.47 -7.20
C VAL A 195 9.24 9.41 -7.84
N VAL A 196 7.99 9.38 -7.42
CA VAL A 196 6.93 8.55 -8.02
C VAL A 196 6.12 9.43 -8.97
N SER A 197 6.15 9.13 -10.24
CA SER A 197 5.45 9.88 -11.29
C SER A 197 5.18 9.01 -12.52
N LYS A 198 4.54 9.61 -13.54
CA LYS A 198 4.38 9.00 -14.86
C LYS A 198 5.55 9.29 -15.82
N PHE A 199 6.53 10.09 -15.41
CA PHE A 199 7.62 10.50 -16.29
C PHE A 199 8.82 9.55 -16.18
N ASN A 200 9.51 9.34 -17.30
CA ASN A 200 10.62 8.37 -17.41
C ASN A 200 11.89 8.81 -16.66
N ASP A 201 12.08 10.11 -16.50
CA ASP A 201 13.26 10.69 -15.84
C ASP A 201 13.13 10.70 -14.31
N ASP A 202 11.94 10.51 -13.81
CA ASP A 202 11.67 10.39 -12.38
C ASP A 202 11.79 8.94 -11.94
N SER A 203 12.45 8.68 -10.82
CA SER A 203 12.59 7.33 -10.28
C SER A 203 12.45 7.28 -8.76
N LEU A 204 11.86 6.19 -8.28
CA LEU A 204 11.87 5.77 -6.89
C LEU A 204 12.96 4.71 -6.72
N GLN A 205 13.84 4.95 -5.76
CA GLN A 205 14.84 3.98 -5.32
C GLN A 205 14.32 3.25 -4.09
N VAL A 206 14.38 1.92 -4.11
CA VAL A 206 14.03 1.05 -2.99
C VAL A 206 15.25 0.24 -2.63
N GLY A 207 15.71 0.39 -1.39
CA GLY A 207 16.79 -0.40 -0.81
C GLY A 207 16.25 -1.46 0.13
N LEU A 208 16.74 -2.66 0.01
CA LEU A 208 16.39 -3.82 0.83
C LEU A 208 17.64 -4.32 1.55
N ARG A 209 17.54 -4.58 2.86
CA ARG A 209 18.56 -5.27 3.64
C ARG A 209 17.88 -6.29 4.53
N ASN A 210 18.17 -7.58 4.30
CA ASN A 210 17.63 -8.71 5.04
C ASN A 210 16.09 -8.66 5.20
N ILE A 211 15.39 -8.34 4.13
CA ILE A 211 13.92 -8.22 4.14
C ILE A 211 13.28 -9.54 3.72
N ARG A 212 12.45 -10.12 4.56
CA ARG A 212 11.70 -11.33 4.25
C ARG A 212 10.67 -11.07 3.17
N ILE A 213 10.83 -11.73 2.00
CA ILE A 213 10.02 -11.48 0.80
C ILE A 213 8.55 -11.76 1.07
N GLN A 214 8.23 -12.88 1.70
CA GLN A 214 6.86 -13.29 2.00
C GLN A 214 6.09 -12.17 2.71
N LYS A 215 6.73 -11.48 3.67
CA LYS A 215 6.09 -10.39 4.42
C LYS A 215 5.70 -9.19 3.57
N ILE A 216 6.48 -8.90 2.51
CA ILE A 216 6.11 -7.84 1.54
C ILE A 216 4.96 -8.32 0.66
N LEU A 217 5.01 -9.57 0.18
CA LEU A 217 3.98 -10.13 -0.69
C LEU A 217 2.63 -10.22 0.02
N ASP A 218 2.62 -10.59 1.31
CA ASP A 218 1.42 -10.61 2.15
C ASP A 218 0.75 -9.22 2.23
N LEU A 219 1.55 -8.14 2.30
CA LEU A 219 1.04 -6.77 2.34
C LEU A 219 0.34 -6.36 1.03
N VAL A 220 0.87 -6.80 -0.11
CA VAL A 220 0.30 -6.47 -1.44
C VAL A 220 -0.71 -7.51 -1.92
N SER A 221 -0.94 -8.59 -1.13
CA SER A 221 -1.91 -9.67 -1.42
C SER A 221 -1.60 -10.40 -2.73
N PHE A 222 -0.35 -10.75 -2.91
CA PHE A 222 0.13 -11.59 -3.99
C PHE A 222 0.11 -13.05 -3.49
N ASP A 223 -0.99 -13.77 -3.77
CA ASP A 223 -1.26 -15.08 -3.19
C ASP A 223 -1.07 -16.24 -4.20
N ASP A 224 -0.85 -15.93 -5.49
CA ASP A 224 -0.83 -16.94 -6.56
C ASP A 224 0.43 -17.82 -6.56
N VAL A 225 1.52 -17.30 -6.01
CA VAL A 225 2.82 -18.00 -5.95
C VAL A 225 3.50 -17.66 -4.62
N GLN A 226 4.04 -18.68 -3.96
CA GLN A 226 4.74 -18.48 -2.69
C GLN A 226 6.24 -18.28 -2.90
N PHE A 227 6.72 -17.10 -2.54
CA PHE A 227 8.14 -16.78 -2.48
C PHE A 227 8.52 -16.45 -1.05
N ASP A 228 9.61 -17.03 -0.55
CA ASP A 228 10.18 -16.63 0.73
C ASP A 228 11.71 -16.57 0.66
N GLY A 229 12.33 -16.04 1.70
CA GLY A 229 13.77 -15.82 1.82
C GLY A 229 14.09 -14.38 2.23
N GLU A 230 15.35 -14.12 2.55
CA GLU A 230 15.83 -12.81 3.00
C GLU A 230 16.47 -12.04 1.87
N ALA A 231 15.78 -10.98 1.40
CA ALA A 231 16.20 -10.18 0.27
C ALA A 231 17.12 -9.03 0.69
N THR A 232 18.24 -8.89 -0.02
CA THR A 232 19.15 -7.74 0.09
C THR A 232 19.49 -7.23 -1.30
N GLY A 233 19.36 -5.91 -1.52
CA GLY A 233 19.61 -5.33 -2.83
C GLY A 233 18.96 -3.97 -3.03
N HIS A 234 18.83 -3.61 -4.29
CA HIS A 234 18.20 -2.34 -4.67
C HIS A 234 17.32 -2.50 -5.91
N ILE A 235 16.26 -1.71 -5.94
CA ILE A 235 15.30 -1.63 -7.03
C ILE A 235 15.14 -0.17 -7.41
N ASN A 236 15.22 0.15 -8.69
CA ASN A 236 14.94 1.47 -9.24
C ASN A 236 13.71 1.38 -10.14
N ILE A 237 12.68 2.15 -9.83
CA ILE A 237 11.41 2.15 -10.55
C ILE A 237 11.19 3.52 -11.16
N SER A 238 11.25 3.63 -12.49
CA SER A 238 10.92 4.86 -13.21
C SER A 238 9.51 4.77 -13.79
N SER A 239 8.88 5.92 -14.02
CA SER A 239 7.50 5.98 -14.56
C SER A 239 6.48 5.14 -13.79
N ALA A 240 6.58 5.11 -12.46
CA ALA A 240 5.78 4.23 -11.60
C ALA A 240 4.25 4.41 -11.71
N LEU A 241 3.77 5.61 -12.09
CA LEU A 241 2.36 5.91 -12.35
C LEU A 241 1.99 5.88 -13.86
N GLY A 242 2.90 5.41 -14.70
CA GLY A 242 2.69 5.24 -16.14
C GLY A 242 2.93 3.78 -16.54
N THR A 243 3.84 3.57 -17.51
CA THR A 243 4.38 2.23 -17.81
C THR A 243 5.63 2.02 -16.96
N PRO A 244 5.58 1.22 -15.87
CA PRO A 244 6.70 1.07 -14.96
C PRO A 244 7.93 0.46 -15.65
N ARG A 245 9.10 1.06 -15.39
CA ARG A 245 10.41 0.60 -15.84
C ARG A 245 11.22 0.21 -14.64
N VAL A 246 11.60 -1.03 -14.54
CA VAL A 246 12.25 -1.58 -13.35
C VAL A 246 13.67 -2.02 -13.68
N ASN A 247 14.63 -1.51 -12.92
CA ASN A 247 15.98 -2.02 -12.86
C ASN A 247 16.22 -2.50 -11.42
N ALA A 248 16.62 -3.75 -11.25
CA ALA A 248 16.84 -4.33 -9.94
C ALA A 248 18.10 -5.18 -9.90
N SER A 249 18.70 -5.25 -8.73
CA SER A 249 19.74 -6.20 -8.37
C SER A 249 19.47 -6.64 -6.94
N VAL A 250 19.01 -7.86 -6.78
CA VAL A 250 18.56 -8.41 -5.50
C VAL A 250 19.13 -9.80 -5.30
N ASN A 251 19.72 -10.02 -4.15
CA ASN A 251 20.13 -11.34 -3.66
C ASN A 251 19.09 -11.80 -2.64
N VAL A 252 18.79 -13.08 -2.65
CA VAL A 252 17.88 -13.70 -1.66
C VAL A 252 18.58 -14.90 -1.06
N ASP A 253 18.81 -14.83 0.23
CA ASP A 253 19.31 -15.94 1.03
C ASP A 253 18.13 -16.84 1.40
N ASP A 254 18.39 -18.15 1.53
CA ASP A 254 17.39 -19.18 1.86
C ASP A 254 16.11 -19.07 1.02
N PHE A 255 16.30 -18.88 -0.29
CA PHE A 255 15.18 -18.72 -1.22
C PHE A 255 14.31 -19.97 -1.26
N ILE A 256 13.02 -19.77 -1.04
CA ILE A 256 11.98 -20.79 -1.10
C ILE A 256 11.00 -20.42 -2.22
N PHE A 257 10.65 -21.39 -3.04
CA PHE A 257 9.67 -21.28 -4.09
C PHE A 257 8.65 -22.42 -3.97
N ASN A 258 7.36 -22.07 -3.76
CA ASN A 258 6.29 -23.04 -3.55
C ASN A 258 6.72 -24.18 -2.59
N HIS A 259 7.11 -23.84 -1.36
CA HIS A 259 7.55 -24.74 -0.31
C HIS A 259 8.88 -25.49 -0.57
N ALA A 260 9.48 -25.36 -1.76
CA ALA A 260 10.75 -25.99 -2.06
C ALA A 260 11.93 -25.07 -1.74
N HIS A 261 12.87 -25.53 -0.91
CA HIS A 261 14.12 -24.83 -0.69
C HIS A 261 14.97 -24.88 -1.96
N MET A 262 15.29 -23.69 -2.49
CA MET A 262 16.02 -23.49 -3.73
C MET A 262 17.46 -22.97 -3.50
N GLY A 263 17.78 -22.53 -2.26
CA GLY A 263 19.08 -22.02 -1.87
C GLY A 263 19.25 -20.52 -2.08
N PHE A 264 20.32 -20.09 -2.71
CA PHE A 264 20.63 -18.67 -2.92
C PHE A 264 20.17 -18.21 -4.29
N LEU A 265 19.34 -17.14 -4.32
CA LEU A 265 18.89 -16.51 -5.57
C LEU A 265 19.64 -15.19 -5.80
N ASN A 266 20.21 -15.03 -6.98
CA ASN A 266 20.67 -13.75 -7.50
C ASN A 266 19.74 -13.33 -8.65
N LEU A 267 19.02 -12.22 -8.47
CA LEU A 267 18.06 -11.67 -9.42
C LEU A 267 18.55 -10.33 -9.96
N SER A 268 18.53 -10.17 -11.25
CA SER A 268 18.72 -8.88 -11.90
C SER A 268 17.61 -8.61 -12.91
N SER A 269 17.14 -7.38 -12.98
CA SER A 269 16.25 -6.92 -14.03
C SER A 269 16.74 -5.62 -14.64
N HIS A 270 16.45 -5.43 -15.91
CA HIS A 270 16.85 -4.26 -16.66
C HIS A 270 15.76 -3.84 -17.66
N TRP A 271 15.41 -2.55 -17.65
CA TRP A 271 14.51 -1.99 -18.64
C TRP A 271 15.20 -1.89 -20.01
N ASN A 272 14.65 -2.53 -21.01
CA ASN A 272 15.14 -2.54 -22.39
C ASN A 272 14.38 -1.50 -23.22
N ASN A 273 15.03 -0.38 -23.54
CA ASN A 273 14.42 0.70 -24.31
C ASN A 273 14.03 0.32 -25.75
N LYS A 274 14.65 -0.70 -26.33
CA LYS A 274 14.34 -1.14 -27.70
C LYS A 274 13.09 -2.01 -27.77
N SER A 275 13.00 -2.99 -26.88
CA SER A 275 11.87 -3.92 -26.80
C SER A 275 10.69 -3.37 -25.98
N GLN A 276 10.90 -2.29 -25.18
CA GLN A 276 9.95 -1.75 -24.18
C GLN A 276 9.52 -2.82 -23.17
N LYS A 277 10.45 -3.67 -22.76
CA LYS A 277 10.26 -4.78 -21.83
C LYS A 277 11.26 -4.69 -20.68
N ILE A 278 10.98 -5.36 -19.60
CA ILE A 278 11.89 -5.56 -18.46
C ILE A 278 12.55 -6.92 -18.67
N ASP A 279 13.81 -6.92 -19.08
CA ASP A 279 14.60 -8.15 -19.20
C ASP A 279 14.90 -8.66 -17.79
N ILE A 280 14.74 -9.96 -17.56
CA ILE A 280 14.92 -10.62 -16.26
C ILE A 280 15.98 -11.71 -16.42
N THR A 281 16.92 -11.73 -15.51
CA THR A 281 17.91 -12.78 -15.36
C THR A 281 17.98 -13.18 -13.88
N ALA A 282 17.85 -14.47 -13.61
CA ALA A 282 18.03 -14.99 -12.27
C ALA A 282 18.90 -16.25 -12.28
N LEU A 283 19.69 -16.39 -11.22
CA LEU A 283 20.52 -17.54 -10.97
C LEU A 283 20.26 -18.04 -9.56
N ILE A 284 19.78 -19.25 -9.45
CA ILE A 284 19.54 -19.93 -8.18
C ILE A 284 20.64 -20.99 -8.02
N ARG A 285 21.21 -21.07 -6.83
CA ARG A 285 22.26 -22.03 -6.48
C ARG A 285 21.98 -22.67 -5.14
N ASP A 286 22.06 -23.98 -5.09
CA ASP A 286 22.09 -24.78 -3.87
C ASP A 286 23.15 -25.86 -3.98
N ASN A 287 24.26 -25.71 -3.25
CA ASN A 287 25.41 -26.63 -3.28
C ASN A 287 25.90 -26.96 -4.69
N ALA A 288 25.59 -28.18 -5.17
CA ALA A 288 25.96 -28.66 -6.51
C ALA A 288 24.94 -28.36 -7.60
N TYR A 289 23.80 -27.76 -7.25
CA TYR A 289 22.67 -27.53 -8.15
C TYR A 289 22.58 -26.08 -8.58
N SER A 290 22.11 -25.86 -9.81
CA SER A 290 21.84 -24.50 -10.28
C SER A 290 20.66 -24.44 -11.23
N THR A 291 19.84 -23.40 -11.06
CA THR A 291 18.77 -23.06 -11.99
C THR A 291 18.99 -21.65 -12.53
N THR A 292 18.95 -21.50 -13.84
CA THR A 292 18.99 -20.21 -14.51
C THR A 292 17.60 -19.86 -15.02
N ILE A 293 17.19 -18.60 -14.85
CA ILE A 293 15.94 -18.06 -15.37
C ILE A 293 16.31 -16.86 -16.23
N ASN A 294 15.84 -16.86 -17.48
CA ASN A 294 16.03 -15.74 -18.40
C ASN A 294 14.74 -15.46 -19.13
N GLY A 295 14.40 -14.20 -19.28
CA GLY A 295 13.19 -13.83 -19.99
C GLY A 295 12.86 -12.36 -19.85
N TYR A 296 11.60 -12.03 -19.95
CA TYR A 296 11.15 -10.66 -19.86
C TYR A 296 9.72 -10.54 -19.32
N LEU A 297 9.43 -9.38 -18.75
CA LEU A 297 8.08 -8.89 -18.45
C LEU A 297 7.73 -7.72 -19.38
N SER A 298 6.57 -7.78 -20.02
CA SER A 298 5.98 -6.69 -20.81
C SER A 298 4.87 -5.99 -20.00
N PRO A 299 5.16 -4.84 -19.35
CA PRO A 299 4.15 -4.17 -18.53
C PRO A 299 2.96 -3.62 -19.31
N SER A 300 3.16 -3.33 -20.62
CA SER A 300 2.09 -2.81 -21.48
C SER A 300 1.13 -3.89 -21.98
N GLU A 301 1.59 -5.15 -22.01
CA GLU A 301 0.83 -6.31 -22.50
C GLU A 301 0.33 -7.19 -21.35
N ASP A 302 0.76 -6.88 -20.12
CA ASP A 302 0.54 -7.70 -18.92
C ASP A 302 0.96 -9.16 -19.15
N TYR A 303 2.18 -9.32 -19.70
CA TYR A 303 2.68 -10.59 -20.17
C TYR A 303 4.10 -10.86 -19.67
N ILE A 304 4.34 -12.08 -19.23
CA ILE A 304 5.64 -12.58 -18.79
C ILE A 304 6.05 -13.80 -19.62
N ASP A 305 7.32 -13.84 -20.02
CA ASP A 305 7.95 -14.98 -20.72
C ASP A 305 9.26 -15.32 -20.04
N LEU A 306 9.34 -16.51 -19.46
CA LEU A 306 10.51 -16.98 -18.71
C LEU A 306 10.96 -18.35 -19.23
N ASN A 307 12.26 -18.48 -19.49
CA ASN A 307 12.92 -19.71 -19.83
C ASN A 307 13.74 -20.22 -18.65
N PHE A 308 13.55 -21.47 -18.29
CA PHE A 308 14.21 -22.13 -17.17
C PHE A 308 15.24 -23.14 -17.69
N GLY A 309 16.46 -23.05 -17.17
CA GLY A 309 17.53 -24.03 -17.37
C GLY A 309 17.93 -24.59 -16.02
N ALA A 310 17.71 -25.89 -15.79
CA ALA A 310 18.04 -26.56 -14.54
C ALA A 310 19.18 -27.57 -14.73
N ASN A 311 20.16 -27.54 -13.83
CA ASN A 311 21.24 -28.52 -13.79
C ASN A 311 21.27 -29.18 -12.39
N GLY A 312 20.79 -30.43 -12.33
CA GLY A 312 20.72 -31.22 -11.10
C GLY A 312 19.69 -30.73 -10.06
N THR A 313 18.94 -29.67 -10.36
CA THR A 313 17.97 -29.07 -9.43
C THR A 313 16.84 -30.05 -9.10
N ASN A 314 16.43 -30.07 -7.84
CA ASN A 314 15.24 -30.80 -7.42
C ASN A 314 14.00 -30.17 -8.10
N ALA A 315 13.35 -30.93 -8.96
CA ALA A 315 12.20 -30.47 -9.74
C ALA A 315 10.86 -30.60 -8.99
N LEU A 316 10.86 -30.94 -7.70
CA LEU A 316 9.62 -31.11 -6.91
C LEU A 316 8.74 -29.85 -6.91
N PHE A 317 9.32 -28.66 -7.00
CA PHE A 317 8.58 -27.40 -7.09
C PHE A 317 7.66 -27.31 -8.32
N LEU A 318 7.93 -28.12 -9.37
CA LEU A 318 7.09 -28.17 -10.56
C LEU A 318 5.78 -28.91 -10.33
N ASN A 319 5.69 -29.75 -9.29
CA ASN A 319 4.47 -30.50 -8.99
C ASN A 319 3.28 -29.59 -8.70
N ASP A 320 3.53 -28.42 -8.11
CA ASP A 320 2.49 -27.44 -7.79
C ASP A 320 1.91 -26.76 -9.05
N PHE A 321 2.70 -26.70 -10.14
CA PHE A 321 2.24 -26.16 -11.44
C PHE A 321 1.53 -27.20 -12.31
N PHE A 322 1.83 -28.48 -12.10
CA PHE A 322 1.33 -29.58 -12.92
C PHE A 322 0.76 -30.72 -12.06
N PRO A 323 -0.20 -30.44 -11.16
CA PRO A 323 -0.67 -31.43 -10.19
C PRO A 323 -1.25 -32.69 -10.84
N ASP A 324 -1.78 -32.58 -12.07
CA ASP A 324 -2.42 -33.69 -12.79
C ASP A 324 -1.52 -34.32 -13.89
N ALA A 325 -0.38 -33.72 -14.19
CA ALA A 325 0.42 -34.12 -15.36
C ALA A 325 1.76 -34.79 -15.03
N MET A 326 2.39 -34.46 -13.91
CA MET A 326 3.67 -35.04 -13.50
C MET A 326 3.77 -35.14 -11.96
N GLN A 327 3.90 -36.35 -11.45
CA GLN A 327 4.43 -36.53 -10.09
C GLN A 327 5.92 -36.84 -10.21
N LEU A 328 6.73 -35.84 -9.93
CA LEU A 328 8.18 -36.00 -9.81
C LEU A 328 8.48 -36.52 -8.39
N SER A 329 9.20 -37.61 -8.31
CA SER A 329 9.59 -38.27 -7.03
C SER A 329 11.09 -38.14 -6.81
#